data_6b8385646fd9a804ec0d586828030cc5
#
_entry.id   6b8385646fd9a804ec0d586828030cc5
#
_cell.length_a   1.000
_cell.length_b   1.000
_cell.length_c   1.000
_cell.angle_alpha   90.00
_cell.angle_beta   90.00
_cell.angle_gamma   90.00
#
_symmetry.space_group_name_H-M   'P 1'
#
loop_
_entity.id
_entity.type
_entity.pdbx_description
1 polymer ?
#
loop_
_entity_poly.entity_id
_entity_poly.type
_entity_poly.pdbx_seq_one_letter_code
_entity_poly.pdbx_strand_id
1 'polypeptide(L)'
;MKRRIRDVCRNRRGEGYIDVAIGVLCLMLVVALAMTLFPVFMKKQQLDSFAERIVRQAEIVGSTDVSGRIAQLKQETGLDPQIEWNCDYYSGNKVQLNGDIQVTLTQRGDIGFFVFGSFPIELKAKASGKSEVYYK
;
A
#
# COMPACT_ATOMS: atom_id res chain seq x y z
N MET A 1 -41.49 -49.99 5.51
CA MET A 1 -40.45 -49.27 4.75
C MET A 1 -40.39 -47.78 5.06
N LYS A 2 -41.46 -47.10 5.36
CA LYS A 2 -41.49 -45.66 5.71
C LYS A 2 -40.83 -45.25 7.04
N ARG A 3 -40.62 -46.17 7.99
CA ARG A 3 -40.00 -45.84 9.31
C ARG A 3 -38.46 -45.70 9.23
N ARG A 4 -37.81 -46.43 8.35
CA ARG A 4 -36.32 -46.41 8.23
C ARG A 4 -35.79 -45.12 7.64
N ILE A 5 -36.57 -44.45 6.80
CA ILE A 5 -36.12 -43.19 6.16
C ILE A 5 -36.15 -42.01 7.16
N ARG A 6 -37.07 -42.06 8.15
CA ARG A 6 -37.15 -40.99 9.18
C ARG A 6 -36.01 -41.03 10.19
N ASP A 7 -35.41 -42.19 10.42
CA ASP A 7 -34.31 -42.33 11.40
C ASP A 7 -32.98 -41.88 10.83
N VAL A 8 -32.80 -41.92 9.51
CA VAL A 8 -31.60 -41.41 8.83
C VAL A 8 -31.53 -39.88 8.87
N CYS A 9 -32.68 -39.19 8.82
CA CYS A 9 -32.77 -37.73 8.94
C CYS A 9 -32.63 -37.20 10.38
N ARG A 10 -32.64 -38.09 11.40
CA ARG A 10 -32.58 -37.71 12.83
C ARG A 10 -31.19 -37.86 13.45
N ASN A 11 -30.20 -38.25 12.67
CA ASN A 11 -28.85 -38.40 13.18
C ASN A 11 -28.12 -37.02 13.12
N ARG A 12 -28.54 -36.10 14.00
CA ARG A 12 -27.96 -34.74 14.14
C ARG A 12 -26.51 -34.72 14.65
N ARG A 13 -25.93 -35.87 14.95
CA ARG A 13 -24.55 -35.95 15.42
C ARG A 13 -23.53 -35.71 14.33
N GLY A 14 -23.88 -35.83 13.05
CA GLY A 14 -22.99 -35.52 11.93
C GLY A 14 -23.03 -34.07 11.48
N GLU A 15 -24.14 -33.36 11.67
CA GLU A 15 -24.34 -31.99 11.24
C GLU A 15 -23.40 -31.02 12.01
N GLY A 16 -23.25 -31.22 13.31
CA GLY A 16 -22.37 -30.37 14.14
C GLY A 16 -20.90 -30.41 13.75
N TYR A 17 -20.40 -31.55 13.29
CA TYR A 17 -18.99 -31.66 12.83
C TYR A 17 -18.80 -30.99 11.49
N ILE A 18 -19.79 -31.02 10.60
CA ILE A 18 -19.73 -30.34 9.29
C ILE A 18 -19.76 -28.83 9.48
N ASP A 19 -20.61 -28.33 10.35
CA ASP A 19 -20.69 -26.90 10.66
C ASP A 19 -19.38 -26.37 11.27
N VAL A 20 -18.79 -27.12 12.18
CA VAL A 20 -17.48 -26.77 12.77
C VAL A 20 -16.38 -26.82 11.71
N ALA A 21 -16.38 -27.86 10.85
CA ALA A 21 -15.38 -27.97 9.77
C ALA A 21 -15.50 -26.80 8.77
N ILE A 22 -16.70 -26.42 8.39
CA ILE A 22 -16.97 -25.26 7.52
C ILE A 22 -16.50 -23.97 8.22
N GLY A 23 -16.81 -23.80 9.50
CA GLY A 23 -16.38 -22.65 10.28
C GLY A 23 -14.87 -22.52 10.36
N VAL A 24 -14.15 -23.62 10.60
CA VAL A 24 -12.68 -23.65 10.62
C VAL A 24 -12.12 -23.34 9.23
N LEU A 25 -12.71 -23.89 8.17
CA LEU A 25 -12.31 -23.61 6.79
C LEU A 25 -12.46 -22.13 6.46
N CYS A 26 -13.61 -21.53 6.80
CA CYS A 26 -13.85 -20.10 6.61
C CYS A 26 -12.85 -19.25 7.39
N LEU A 27 -12.54 -19.61 8.64
CA LEU A 27 -11.57 -18.92 9.46
C LEU A 27 -10.17 -18.98 8.82
N MET A 28 -9.75 -20.16 8.38
CA MET A 28 -8.44 -20.31 7.70
C MET A 28 -8.36 -19.48 6.41
N LEU A 29 -9.45 -19.41 5.65
CA LEU A 29 -9.51 -18.63 4.44
C LEU A 29 -9.37 -17.12 4.73
N VAL A 30 -10.04 -16.63 5.77
CA VAL A 30 -9.93 -15.23 6.22
C VAL A 30 -8.50 -14.90 6.67
N VAL A 31 -7.87 -15.79 7.44
CA VAL A 31 -6.49 -15.61 7.89
C VAL A 31 -5.51 -15.60 6.70
N ALA A 32 -5.69 -16.53 5.76
CA ALA A 32 -4.86 -16.59 4.55
C ALA A 32 -5.00 -15.30 3.71
N LEU A 33 -6.21 -14.78 3.57
CA LEU A 33 -6.47 -13.53 2.86
C LEU A 33 -5.83 -12.35 3.58
N ALA A 34 -5.93 -12.27 4.90
CA ALA A 34 -5.29 -11.23 5.70
C ALA A 34 -3.76 -11.24 5.53
N MET A 35 -3.14 -12.43 5.56
CA MET A 35 -1.69 -12.58 5.36
C MET A 35 -1.25 -12.13 3.96
N THR A 36 -2.10 -12.27 2.96
CA THR A 36 -1.80 -11.85 1.58
C THR A 36 -1.91 -10.32 1.41
N LEU A 37 -2.86 -9.70 2.11
CA LEU A 37 -3.08 -8.24 2.02
C LEU A 37 -2.11 -7.43 2.88
N PHE A 38 -1.62 -8.00 3.98
CA PHE A 38 -0.75 -7.31 4.93
C PHE A 38 0.51 -6.70 4.29
N PRO A 39 1.28 -7.42 3.44
CA PRO A 39 2.47 -6.86 2.79
C PRO A 39 2.17 -5.66 1.89
N VAL A 40 0.99 -5.65 1.24
CA VAL A 40 0.56 -4.54 0.37
C VAL A 40 0.31 -3.29 1.19
N PHE A 41 -0.34 -3.45 2.33
CA PHE A 41 -0.60 -2.36 3.27
C PHE A 41 0.71 -1.76 3.81
N MET A 42 1.67 -2.62 4.18
CA MET A 42 3.00 -2.18 4.61
C MET A 42 3.76 -1.41 3.53
N LYS A 43 3.72 -1.88 2.28
CA LYS A 43 4.33 -1.15 1.15
C LYS A 43 3.67 0.21 0.93
N LYS A 44 2.34 0.29 1.06
CA LYS A 44 1.62 1.56 0.95
C LYS A 44 2.06 2.55 2.03
N GLN A 45 2.16 2.13 3.29
CA GLN A 45 2.64 2.98 4.38
C GLN A 45 4.09 3.45 4.16
N GLN A 46 4.95 2.56 3.67
CA GLN A 46 6.34 2.93 3.34
C GLN A 46 6.38 3.95 2.21
N LEU A 47 5.51 3.82 1.20
CA LEU A 47 5.43 4.74 0.08
C LEU A 47 4.91 6.12 0.52
N ASP A 48 3.91 6.17 1.40
CA ASP A 48 3.40 7.41 1.97
C ASP A 48 4.49 8.12 2.79
N SER A 49 5.20 7.39 3.65
CA SER A 49 6.33 7.92 4.42
C SER A 49 7.48 8.40 3.52
N PHE A 50 7.74 7.71 2.43
CA PHE A 50 8.72 8.12 1.43
C PHE A 50 8.34 9.47 0.82
N ALA A 51 7.07 9.63 0.40
CA ALA A 51 6.56 10.88 -0.17
C ALA A 51 6.72 12.05 0.82
N GLU A 52 6.33 11.87 2.07
CA GLU A 52 6.44 12.90 3.12
C GLU A 52 7.90 13.32 3.35
N ARG A 53 8.82 12.35 3.39
CA ARG A 53 10.25 12.64 3.63
C ARG A 53 10.89 13.42 2.49
N ILE A 54 10.56 13.12 1.23
CA ILE A 54 11.12 13.87 0.09
C ILE A 54 10.50 15.25 -0.03
N VAL A 55 9.21 15.42 0.25
CA VAL A 55 8.58 16.75 0.30
C VAL A 55 9.22 17.57 1.40
N ARG A 56 9.40 17.04 2.60
CA ARG A 56 10.05 17.75 3.70
C ARG A 56 11.46 18.21 3.33
N GLN A 57 12.22 17.36 2.64
CA GLN A 57 13.54 17.75 2.15
C GLN A 57 13.45 18.86 1.11
N ALA A 58 12.49 18.78 0.18
CA ALA A 58 12.29 19.81 -0.84
C ALA A 58 11.84 21.15 -0.24
N GLU A 59 11.05 21.15 0.83
CA GLU A 59 10.66 22.35 1.59
C GLU A 59 11.88 23.07 2.16
N ILE A 60 12.78 22.31 2.81
CA ILE A 60 13.99 22.83 3.46
C ILE A 60 15.00 23.35 2.44
N VAL A 61 15.15 22.66 1.32
CA VAL A 61 16.10 23.02 0.25
C VAL A 61 15.51 24.10 -0.68
N GLY A 62 14.19 24.20 -0.74
CA GLY A 62 13.46 25.08 -1.67
C GLY A 62 13.62 24.65 -3.14
N SER A 63 13.87 23.37 -3.38
CA SER A 63 14.09 22.82 -4.71
C SER A 63 13.62 21.37 -4.80
N THR A 64 13.18 20.97 -5.99
CA THR A 64 12.84 19.57 -6.29
C THR A 64 14.07 18.71 -6.60
N ASP A 65 15.27 19.32 -6.65
CA ASP A 65 16.53 18.57 -6.83
C ASP A 65 17.01 17.98 -5.49
N VAL A 66 16.32 16.93 -5.07
CA VAL A 66 16.63 16.16 -3.85
C VAL A 66 17.09 14.73 -4.18
N SER A 67 17.80 14.59 -5.30
CA SER A 67 18.24 13.30 -5.84
C SER A 67 19.02 12.44 -4.84
N GLY A 68 19.90 13.05 -4.05
CA GLY A 68 20.68 12.36 -3.02
C GLY A 68 19.78 11.76 -1.93
N ARG A 69 18.74 12.47 -1.50
CA ARG A 69 17.79 11.96 -0.50
C ARG A 69 16.90 10.88 -1.07
N ILE A 70 16.50 11.04 -2.33
CA ILE A 70 15.73 10.02 -3.05
C ILE A 70 16.53 8.72 -3.14
N ALA A 71 17.80 8.78 -3.52
CA ALA A 71 18.65 7.59 -3.61
C ALA A 71 18.81 6.90 -2.25
N GLN A 72 19.00 7.66 -1.18
CA GLN A 72 19.07 7.13 0.18
C GLN A 72 17.78 6.42 0.58
N LEU A 73 16.63 7.06 0.36
CA LEU A 73 15.31 6.48 0.70
C LEU A 73 15.01 5.23 -0.11
N LYS A 74 15.41 5.17 -1.38
CA LYS A 74 15.29 3.96 -2.20
C LYS A 74 16.10 2.79 -1.61
N GLN A 75 17.29 3.06 -1.07
CA GLN A 75 18.08 2.04 -0.39
C GLN A 75 17.47 1.62 0.94
N GLU A 76 16.96 2.56 1.74
CA GLU A 76 16.36 2.28 3.05
C GLU A 76 15.05 1.48 2.94
N THR A 77 14.21 1.79 1.96
CA THR A 77 12.89 1.18 1.80
C THR A 77 12.85 0.01 0.83
N GLY A 78 13.84 -0.11 -0.06
CA GLY A 78 13.83 -1.09 -1.16
C GLY A 78 12.76 -0.81 -2.22
N LEU A 79 12.14 0.37 -2.19
CA LEU A 79 11.14 0.81 -3.17
C LEU A 79 11.81 1.64 -4.27
N ASP A 80 11.31 1.50 -5.49
CA ASP A 80 11.73 2.31 -6.64
C ASP A 80 10.51 2.95 -7.32
N PRO A 81 9.84 3.92 -6.66
CA PRO A 81 8.67 4.55 -7.20
C PRO A 81 9.01 5.53 -8.31
N GLN A 82 8.07 5.69 -9.25
CA GLN A 82 8.08 6.82 -10.18
C GLN A 82 7.68 8.08 -9.42
N ILE A 83 8.45 9.15 -9.60
CA ILE A 83 8.29 10.41 -8.87
C ILE A 83 7.84 11.49 -9.84
N GLU A 84 6.69 12.07 -9.58
CA GLU A 84 6.16 13.19 -10.34
C GLU A 84 6.01 14.39 -9.41
N TRP A 85 6.63 15.51 -9.80
CA TRP A 85 6.54 16.76 -9.08
C TRP A 85 5.51 17.68 -9.73
N ASN A 86 4.70 18.29 -8.91
CA ASN A 86 3.80 19.37 -9.30
C ASN A 86 4.04 20.56 -8.35
N CYS A 87 4.79 21.55 -8.82
CA CYS A 87 5.28 22.66 -8.00
C CYS A 87 5.16 23.96 -8.73
N ASP A 88 4.99 25.04 -7.96
CA ASP A 88 5.05 26.41 -8.46
C ASP A 88 6.52 26.84 -8.59
N TYR A 89 7.13 26.53 -9.74
CA TYR A 89 8.52 26.84 -9.97
C TYR A 89 8.77 28.34 -10.19
N TYR A 90 9.73 28.88 -9.44
CA TYR A 90 10.24 30.24 -9.65
C TYR A 90 11.27 30.31 -10.77
N SER A 91 12.26 29.40 -10.74
CA SER A 91 13.30 29.32 -11.76
C SER A 91 13.92 27.91 -11.75
N GLY A 92 13.88 27.23 -12.90
CA GLY A 92 14.37 25.86 -13.00
C GLY A 92 13.68 24.93 -12.00
N ASN A 93 14.42 24.32 -11.09
CA ASN A 93 13.91 23.41 -10.07
C ASN A 93 13.65 24.10 -8.72
N LYS A 94 13.75 25.43 -8.66
CA LYS A 94 13.62 26.21 -7.43
C LYS A 94 12.18 26.62 -7.20
N VAL A 95 11.72 26.51 -5.98
CA VAL A 95 10.39 26.93 -5.54
C VAL A 95 10.55 28.08 -4.54
N GLN A 96 9.89 29.21 -4.82
CA GLN A 96 9.96 30.39 -3.98
C GLN A 96 9.30 30.16 -2.62
N LEU A 97 9.65 30.98 -1.63
CA LEU A 97 9.07 30.96 -0.29
C LEU A 97 7.55 30.89 -0.36
N ASN A 98 6.96 29.97 0.41
CA ASN A 98 5.52 29.69 0.45
C ASN A 98 4.91 29.16 -0.86
N GLY A 99 5.73 28.84 -1.88
CA GLY A 99 5.27 28.13 -3.08
C GLY A 99 4.90 26.68 -2.76
N ASP A 100 3.86 26.19 -3.42
CA ASP A 100 3.38 24.83 -3.19
C ASP A 100 4.31 23.79 -3.83
N ILE A 101 4.64 22.77 -3.05
CA ILE A 101 5.41 21.62 -3.48
C ILE A 101 4.52 20.39 -3.32
N GLN A 102 4.21 19.72 -4.41
CA GLN A 102 3.47 18.47 -4.39
C GLN A 102 4.27 17.38 -5.08
N VAL A 103 4.23 16.19 -4.50
CA VAL A 103 4.82 15.00 -5.11
C VAL A 103 3.78 13.89 -5.20
N THR A 104 3.79 13.19 -6.31
CA THR A 104 3.03 11.96 -6.50
C THR A 104 4.02 10.84 -6.75
N LEU A 105 3.98 9.81 -5.92
CA LEU A 105 4.75 8.60 -6.09
C LEU A 105 3.85 7.49 -6.61
N THR A 106 4.32 6.77 -7.60
CA THR A 106 3.63 5.60 -8.17
C THR A 106 4.56 4.41 -8.11
N GLN A 107 4.17 3.38 -7.37
CA GLN A 107 4.89 2.12 -7.27
C GLN A 107 4.02 1.01 -7.82
N ARG A 108 4.53 0.28 -8.80
CA ARG A 108 3.91 -0.94 -9.30
C ARG A 108 4.33 -2.12 -8.45
N GLY A 109 3.39 -2.97 -8.13
CA GLY A 109 3.60 -4.21 -7.41
C GLY A 109 2.61 -5.27 -7.83
N ASP A 110 2.93 -6.51 -7.54
CA ASP A 110 2.06 -7.64 -7.79
C ASP A 110 1.55 -8.20 -6.47
N ILE A 111 0.25 -8.43 -6.40
CA ILE A 111 -0.35 -9.22 -5.31
C ILE A 111 -0.45 -10.66 -5.82
N GLY A 112 0.36 -11.55 -5.24
CA GLY A 112 0.26 -12.98 -5.51
C GLY A 112 -0.82 -13.62 -4.64
N PHE A 113 -1.81 -14.23 -5.25
CA PHE A 113 -2.77 -15.09 -4.59
C PHE A 113 -2.37 -16.56 -4.79
N PHE A 114 -1.41 -17.05 -3.99
CA PHE A 114 -0.98 -18.46 -4.02
C PHE A 114 -0.83 -19.01 -5.46
N VAL A 115 -1.66 -20.01 -5.80
CA VAL A 115 -1.66 -20.70 -7.10
C VAL A 115 -2.55 -20.00 -8.15
N PHE A 116 -3.38 -19.04 -7.74
CA PHE A 116 -4.37 -18.39 -8.62
C PHE A 116 -3.81 -17.25 -9.47
N GLY A 117 -2.53 -16.94 -9.36
CA GLY A 117 -1.85 -15.91 -10.14
C GLY A 117 -1.55 -14.64 -9.36
N SER A 118 -0.92 -13.69 -10.03
CA SER A 118 -0.61 -12.36 -9.49
C SER A 118 -1.45 -11.30 -10.19
N PHE A 119 -1.95 -10.33 -9.43
CA PHE A 119 -2.64 -9.17 -9.97
C PHE A 119 -1.73 -7.96 -9.87
N PRO A 120 -1.45 -7.27 -11.00
CA PRO A 120 -0.70 -6.03 -10.97
C PRO A 120 -1.52 -4.96 -10.27
N ILE A 121 -0.90 -4.30 -9.29
CA ILE A 121 -1.49 -3.15 -8.59
C ILE A 121 -0.57 -1.95 -8.70
N GLU A 122 -1.17 -0.78 -8.74
CA GLU A 122 -0.46 0.48 -8.62
C GLU A 122 -0.75 1.10 -7.26
N LEU A 123 0.30 1.27 -6.47
CA LEU A 123 0.24 2.01 -5.22
C LEU A 123 0.64 3.45 -5.49
N LYS A 124 -0.20 4.39 -5.10
CA LYS A 124 0.05 5.82 -5.25
C LYS A 124 0.11 6.48 -3.87
N ALA A 125 1.10 7.34 -3.70
CA ALA A 125 1.23 8.19 -2.54
C ALA A 125 1.36 9.65 -2.99
N LYS A 126 0.72 10.54 -2.26
CA LYS A 126 0.81 11.99 -2.50
C LYS A 126 1.21 12.67 -1.21
N ALA A 127 2.11 13.61 -1.33
CA ALA A 127 2.44 14.52 -0.24
C ALA A 127 2.56 15.93 -0.77
N SER A 128 2.25 16.90 0.06
CA SER A 128 2.33 18.31 -0.27
C SER A 128 2.90 19.10 0.89
N GLY A 129 3.60 20.16 0.54
CA GLY A 129 4.17 21.09 1.49
C GLY A 129 4.44 22.44 0.85
N LYS A 130 5.13 23.31 1.55
CA LYS A 130 5.47 24.65 1.08
C LYS A 130 6.95 24.94 1.24
N SER A 131 7.54 25.59 0.25
CA SER A 131 8.94 26.00 0.30
C SER A 131 9.20 26.94 1.47
N GLU A 132 10.25 26.66 2.24
CA GLU A 132 10.72 27.50 3.35
C GLU A 132 11.87 28.45 2.91
N VAL A 133 12.26 28.43 1.63
CA VAL A 133 13.41 29.17 1.12
C VAL A 133 12.99 30.35 0.27
N TYR A 134 13.57 31.52 0.58
CA TYR A 134 13.39 32.73 -0.20
C TYR A 134 14.53 32.90 -1.20
N TYR A 135 14.23 32.99 -2.47
CA TYR A 135 15.17 33.32 -3.53
C TYR A 135 15.02 34.79 -3.92
N LYS A 136 16.17 35.48 -3.93
CA LYS A 136 16.24 36.89 -4.28
C LYS A 136 16.50 37.08 -5.77
#